data_bd95837a63c70d48ffbbea927993beb8
#
_entry.id   bd95837a63c70d48ffbbea927993beb8
#
_cell.length_a   1.000
_cell.length_b   1.000
_cell.length_c   1.000
_cell.angle_alpha   90.00
_cell.angle_beta   90.00
_cell.angle_gamma   90.00
#
_symmetry.space_group_name_H-M   'P 1'
#
loop_
_entity.id
_entity.type
_entity.pdbx_description
1 polymer ?
#
loop_
_entity_poly.entity_id
_entity_poly.type
_entity_poly.pdbx_seq_one_letter_code
_entity_poly.pdbx_strand_id
1 'polypeptide(L)'
;MVEKLTEVGVDRMLMMQTQRTVVTPGDTKVDKLKANVVAACKQCGRPFFMEILPLQSFASVLNEIKAAGDQQASWIAHPGLAAASDQKANLPVVQGNVNLLIGPEGGFTDQEVAQAVEAGIQPMAWPGTILRIETAAIVFSTLLLSRRHES
;
A
#
# COMPACT_ATOMS: atom_id res chain seq x y z
N MET A 1 7.28 -1.54 10.80
CA MET A 1 6.69 -1.25 9.46
C MET A 1 6.92 0.23 9.07
N VAL A 2 6.37 1.23 9.76
CA VAL A 2 6.40 2.67 9.39
C VAL A 2 7.82 3.18 9.12
N GLU A 3 8.79 2.87 9.98
CA GLU A 3 10.19 3.24 9.79
C GLU A 3 10.74 2.74 8.44
N LYS A 4 10.49 1.45 8.11
CA LYS A 4 10.97 0.86 6.87
C LYS A 4 10.28 1.43 5.63
N LEU A 5 8.98 1.72 5.70
CA LEU A 5 8.28 2.41 4.62
C LEU A 5 8.83 3.82 4.38
N THR A 6 9.19 4.52 5.47
CA THR A 6 9.86 5.82 5.38
C THR A 6 11.24 5.71 4.71
N GLU A 7 12.04 4.72 5.12
CA GLU A 7 13.38 4.48 4.56
C GLU A 7 13.34 4.14 3.06
N VAL A 8 12.38 3.32 2.60
CA VAL A 8 12.26 2.95 1.18
C VAL A 8 11.62 4.02 0.31
N GLY A 9 11.13 5.11 0.91
CA GLY A 9 10.67 6.27 0.14
C GLY A 9 9.17 6.40 -0.06
N VAL A 10 8.35 5.68 0.72
CA VAL A 10 6.89 5.88 0.69
C VAL A 10 6.53 7.30 1.14
N ASP A 11 5.70 8.00 0.36
CA ASP A 11 5.34 9.40 0.63
C ASP A 11 4.15 9.54 1.58
N ARG A 12 3.19 8.62 1.49
CA ARG A 12 1.95 8.66 2.28
C ARG A 12 1.57 7.27 2.76
N MET A 13 1.10 7.17 4.00
CA MET A 13 0.49 5.97 4.56
C MET A 13 -0.91 6.31 5.04
N LEU A 14 -1.90 5.65 4.46
CA LEU A 14 -3.30 5.76 4.85
C LEU A 14 -3.72 4.50 5.58
N MET A 15 -4.32 4.65 6.75
CA MET A 15 -4.95 3.55 7.46
C MET A 15 -6.33 3.29 6.87
N MET A 16 -6.60 2.03 6.49
CA MET A 16 -7.83 1.68 5.80
C MET A 16 -8.65 0.68 6.61
N GLN A 17 -9.94 0.95 6.74
CA GLN A 17 -10.89 0.03 7.37
C GLN A 17 -11.53 -0.86 6.30
N THR A 18 -11.32 -2.16 6.42
CA THR A 18 -11.89 -3.23 5.59
C THR A 18 -12.85 -4.09 6.40
N GLN A 19 -13.52 -5.04 5.77
CA GLN A 19 -14.44 -5.96 6.47
C GLN A 19 -13.76 -6.79 7.56
N ARG A 20 -12.48 -7.14 7.38
CA ARG A 20 -11.71 -7.97 8.31
C ARG A 20 -10.76 -7.17 9.21
N THR A 21 -10.93 -5.84 9.26
CA THR A 21 -10.14 -5.01 10.17
C THR A 21 -10.64 -5.20 11.61
N VAL A 22 -9.78 -5.70 12.48
CA VAL A 22 -10.11 -6.00 13.89
C VAL A 22 -9.86 -4.80 14.81
N VAL A 23 -8.86 -3.97 14.49
CA VAL A 23 -8.40 -2.88 15.38
C VAL A 23 -8.41 -1.55 14.65
N THR A 24 -9.13 -0.57 15.20
CA THR A 24 -9.05 0.82 14.78
C THR A 24 -7.99 1.54 15.63
N PRO A 25 -6.98 2.16 15.02
CA PRO A 25 -5.97 2.90 15.78
C PRO A 25 -6.58 4.13 16.46
N GLY A 26 -6.35 4.31 17.75
CA GLY A 26 -6.66 5.55 18.47
C GLY A 26 -5.60 6.64 18.23
N ASP A 27 -5.91 7.88 18.63
CA ASP A 27 -5.06 9.07 18.41
C ASP A 27 -3.63 8.92 18.95
N THR A 28 -3.46 8.34 20.13
CA THR A 28 -2.13 8.09 20.74
C THR A 28 -1.26 7.19 19.86
N LYS A 29 -1.87 6.25 19.11
CA LYS A 29 -1.15 5.38 18.18
C LYS A 29 -0.68 6.16 16.95
N VAL A 30 -1.49 7.08 16.44
CA VAL A 30 -1.14 7.94 15.31
C VAL A 30 0.05 8.84 15.64
N ASP A 31 0.07 9.47 16.83
CA ASP A 31 1.18 10.31 17.27
C ASP A 31 2.49 9.53 17.39
N LYS A 32 2.42 8.29 17.89
CA LYS A 32 3.58 7.40 17.93
C LYS A 32 4.07 7.04 16.52
N LEU A 33 3.18 6.81 15.56
CA LEU A 33 3.56 6.56 14.17
C LEU A 33 4.28 7.78 13.56
N LYS A 34 3.77 8.98 13.78
CA LYS A 34 4.42 10.23 13.33
C LYS A 34 5.81 10.43 13.94
N ALA A 35 5.97 10.15 15.24
CA ALA A 35 7.27 10.21 15.90
C ALA A 35 8.28 9.23 15.28
N ASN A 36 7.84 8.01 14.94
CA ASN A 36 8.68 7.02 14.27
C ASN A 36 9.08 7.47 12.84
N VAL A 37 8.19 8.14 12.10
CA VAL A 37 8.52 8.73 10.79
C VAL A 37 9.64 9.77 10.94
N VAL A 38 9.53 10.68 11.92
CA VAL A 38 10.56 11.70 12.16
C VAL A 38 11.91 11.08 12.50
N ALA A 39 11.92 10.06 13.35
CA ALA A 39 13.15 9.34 13.71
C ALA A 39 13.80 8.66 12.51
N ALA A 40 12.99 7.97 11.69
CA ALA A 40 13.44 7.29 10.47
C ALA A 40 14.01 8.29 9.45
N CYS A 41 13.34 9.41 9.18
CA CYS A 41 13.83 10.45 8.29
C CYS A 41 15.19 11.02 8.71
N LYS A 42 15.38 11.28 10.01
CA LYS A 42 16.67 11.73 10.53
C LYS A 42 17.77 10.68 10.32
N GLN A 43 17.44 9.41 10.50
CA GLN A 43 18.40 8.32 10.36
C GLN A 43 18.81 8.08 8.91
N CYS A 44 17.83 8.08 7.96
CA CYS A 44 18.10 7.79 6.54
C CYS A 44 18.42 9.04 5.70
N GLY A 45 18.38 10.24 6.27
CA GLY A 45 18.68 11.50 5.57
C GLY A 45 17.58 11.95 4.61
N ARG A 46 16.34 11.42 4.75
CA ARG A 46 15.22 11.82 3.90
C ARG A 46 14.76 13.24 4.26
N PRO A 47 14.67 14.18 3.29
CA PRO A 47 14.32 15.58 3.55
C PRO A 47 12.82 15.82 3.81
N PHE A 48 11.96 14.86 3.39
CA PHE A 48 10.51 14.96 3.52
C PHE A 48 9.97 13.86 4.42
N PHE A 49 9.01 14.21 5.31
CA PHE A 49 8.35 13.25 6.17
C PHE A 49 7.27 12.47 5.40
N MET A 50 7.18 11.17 5.65
CA MET A 50 6.05 10.38 5.20
C MET A 50 4.78 10.88 5.91
N GLU A 51 3.75 11.21 5.16
CA GLU A 51 2.49 11.68 5.70
C GLU A 51 1.66 10.49 6.23
N ILE A 52 1.20 10.58 7.48
CA ILE A 52 0.24 9.62 8.06
C ILE A 52 -1.15 10.21 7.91
N LEU A 53 -1.95 9.63 7.03
CA LEU A 53 -3.30 10.07 6.74
C LEU A 53 -4.31 9.46 7.72
N PRO A 54 -5.45 10.11 7.95
CA PRO A 54 -6.49 9.58 8.83
C PRO A 54 -7.08 8.29 8.29
N LEU A 55 -7.77 7.55 9.19
CA LEU A 55 -8.47 6.33 8.84
C LEU A 55 -9.59 6.63 7.83
N GLN A 56 -9.63 5.84 6.77
CA GLN A 56 -10.71 5.88 5.77
C GLN A 56 -11.33 4.50 5.59
N SER A 57 -12.58 4.45 5.13
CA SER A 57 -13.20 3.20 4.71
C SER A 57 -12.63 2.72 3.37
N PHE A 58 -12.65 1.41 3.15
CA PHE A 58 -12.26 0.81 1.86
C PHE A 58 -13.03 1.43 0.68
N ALA A 59 -14.34 1.66 0.83
CA ALA A 59 -15.16 2.29 -0.20
C ALA A 59 -14.72 3.72 -0.52
N SER A 60 -14.35 4.52 0.50
CA SER A 60 -13.84 5.88 0.30
C SER A 60 -12.53 5.86 -0.51
N VAL A 61 -11.60 4.97 -0.17
CA VAL A 61 -10.33 4.81 -0.88
C VAL A 61 -10.56 4.42 -2.34
N LEU A 62 -11.47 3.47 -2.61
CA LEU A 62 -11.82 3.10 -3.99
C LEU A 62 -12.40 4.28 -4.79
N ASN A 63 -13.25 5.09 -4.17
CA ASN A 63 -13.84 6.26 -4.84
C ASN A 63 -12.77 7.31 -5.18
N GLU A 64 -11.82 7.55 -4.28
CA GLU A 64 -10.70 8.46 -4.54
C GLU A 64 -9.82 7.96 -5.71
N ILE A 65 -9.52 6.65 -5.73
CA ILE A 65 -8.74 6.04 -6.83
C ILE A 65 -9.49 6.16 -8.16
N LYS A 66 -10.79 5.85 -8.18
CA LYS A 66 -11.63 6.01 -9.39
C LYS A 66 -11.68 7.45 -9.88
N ALA A 67 -11.80 8.41 -8.97
CA ALA A 67 -11.86 9.84 -9.32
C ALA A 67 -10.54 10.36 -9.91
N ALA A 68 -9.41 9.79 -9.52
CA ALA A 68 -8.10 10.14 -10.06
C ALA A 68 -7.83 9.56 -11.46
N GLY A 69 -8.57 8.53 -11.88
CA GLY A 69 -8.48 7.91 -13.20
C GLY A 69 -7.07 7.43 -13.54
N ASP A 70 -6.68 7.56 -14.82
CA ASP A 70 -5.40 7.05 -15.35
C ASP A 70 -4.15 7.82 -14.87
N GLN A 71 -4.32 8.85 -14.03
CA GLN A 71 -3.20 9.63 -13.50
C GLN A 71 -2.42 8.90 -12.40
N GLN A 72 -2.92 7.76 -11.92
CA GLN A 72 -2.29 6.97 -10.88
C GLN A 72 -2.36 5.48 -11.21
N ALA A 73 -1.26 4.78 -11.02
CA ALA A 73 -1.24 3.34 -11.07
C ALA A 73 -1.57 2.76 -9.68
N SER A 74 -2.47 1.78 -9.62
CA SER A 74 -2.95 1.25 -8.34
C SER A 74 -2.87 -0.28 -8.31
N TRP A 75 -2.41 -0.84 -7.20
CA TRP A 75 -2.30 -2.28 -6.96
C TRP A 75 -2.96 -2.69 -5.65
N ILE A 76 -3.48 -3.92 -5.63
CA ILE A 76 -3.97 -4.59 -4.43
C ILE A 76 -3.20 -5.90 -4.21
N ALA A 77 -2.58 -6.04 -3.04
CA ALA A 77 -1.85 -7.25 -2.67
C ALA A 77 -2.82 -8.30 -2.13
N HIS A 78 -2.95 -9.43 -2.84
CA HIS A 78 -3.83 -10.53 -2.43
C HIS A 78 -3.24 -11.90 -2.80
N PRO A 79 -3.07 -12.84 -1.83
CA PRO A 79 -2.42 -14.13 -2.09
C PRO A 79 -3.15 -15.02 -3.08
N GLY A 80 -4.49 -15.00 -3.09
CA GLY A 80 -5.33 -15.84 -3.96
C GLY A 80 -5.23 -15.55 -5.45
N LEU A 81 -4.59 -14.44 -5.83
CA LEU A 81 -4.40 -14.05 -7.22
C LEU A 81 -3.04 -14.45 -7.80
N ALA A 82 -2.21 -15.12 -6.99
CA ALA A 82 -0.88 -15.59 -7.43
C ALA A 82 -0.94 -16.59 -8.60
N ALA A 83 -2.03 -17.35 -8.71
CA ALA A 83 -2.22 -18.34 -9.78
C ALA A 83 -2.59 -17.72 -11.14
N ALA A 84 -3.12 -16.49 -11.16
CA ALA A 84 -3.56 -15.80 -12.38
C ALA A 84 -2.44 -14.95 -13.02
N SER A 85 -1.33 -14.77 -12.34
CA SER A 85 -0.27 -13.89 -12.80
C SER A 85 1.04 -14.63 -13.02
N ASP A 86 1.36 -14.93 -14.28
CA ASP A 86 2.76 -15.07 -14.75
C ASP A 86 3.57 -13.77 -14.56
N GLN A 87 3.08 -12.87 -13.71
CA GLN A 87 3.64 -11.54 -13.45
C GLN A 87 4.97 -11.56 -12.66
N LYS A 88 5.69 -12.68 -12.68
CA LYS A 88 7.02 -12.78 -12.03
C LYS A 88 8.08 -11.80 -12.55
N ALA A 89 7.84 -11.12 -13.66
CA ALA A 89 8.91 -10.38 -14.32
C ALA A 89 8.55 -8.99 -14.86
N ASN A 90 7.29 -8.60 -14.98
CA ASN A 90 6.93 -7.37 -15.69
C ASN A 90 5.99 -6.48 -14.88
N LEU A 91 6.44 -6.00 -13.70
CA LEU A 91 5.82 -4.79 -13.18
C LEU A 91 6.08 -3.68 -14.19
N PRO A 92 5.05 -3.01 -14.70
CA PRO A 92 5.23 -1.95 -15.66
C PRO A 92 6.05 -0.82 -15.04
N VAL A 93 6.78 -0.12 -15.87
CA VAL A 93 7.37 1.17 -15.49
C VAL A 93 6.24 2.09 -15.06
N VAL A 94 6.31 2.60 -13.85
CA VAL A 94 5.26 3.44 -13.27
C VAL A 94 5.62 4.90 -13.45
N GLN A 95 4.75 5.66 -14.10
CA GLN A 95 4.83 7.12 -14.15
C GLN A 95 3.82 7.71 -13.19
N GLY A 96 4.19 8.79 -12.49
CA GLY A 96 3.29 9.51 -11.58
C GLY A 96 3.08 8.84 -10.22
N ASN A 97 1.88 8.99 -9.69
CA ASN A 97 1.51 8.49 -8.38
C ASN A 97 1.19 7.01 -8.41
N VAL A 98 1.60 6.31 -7.34
CA VAL A 98 1.39 4.88 -7.17
C VAL A 98 0.62 4.64 -5.88
N ASN A 99 -0.47 3.86 -5.97
CA ASN A 99 -1.20 3.38 -4.81
C ASN A 99 -0.99 1.88 -4.62
N LEU A 100 -0.79 1.48 -3.39
CA LEU A 100 -0.68 0.09 -2.99
C LEU A 100 -1.64 -0.19 -1.83
N LEU A 101 -2.58 -1.10 -2.04
CA LEU A 101 -3.53 -1.55 -1.04
C LEU A 101 -3.03 -2.85 -0.41
N ILE A 102 -2.83 -2.82 0.91
CA ILE A 102 -2.43 -3.97 1.73
C ILE A 102 -3.57 -4.28 2.70
N GLY A 103 -4.05 -5.52 2.69
CA GLY A 103 -5.11 -5.96 3.59
C GLY A 103 -4.64 -6.12 5.05
N PRO A 104 -5.58 -6.22 6.02
CA PRO A 104 -5.28 -6.58 7.40
C PRO A 104 -4.79 -8.04 7.48
N GLU A 105 -4.49 -8.51 8.69
CA GLU A 105 -4.04 -9.90 8.93
C GLU A 105 -5.01 -10.96 8.37
N GLY A 106 -6.33 -10.67 8.37
CA GLY A 106 -7.35 -11.51 7.74
C GLY A 106 -7.46 -11.37 6.22
N GLY A 107 -6.65 -10.49 5.60
CA GLY A 107 -6.69 -10.17 4.18
C GLY A 107 -7.95 -9.42 3.74
N PHE A 108 -8.05 -9.16 2.46
CA PHE A 108 -9.30 -8.69 1.83
C PHE A 108 -10.28 -9.85 1.62
N THR A 109 -11.57 -9.55 1.58
CA THR A 109 -12.58 -10.50 1.12
C THR A 109 -12.58 -10.57 -0.41
N ASP A 110 -13.11 -11.67 -0.98
CA ASP A 110 -13.23 -11.81 -2.43
C ASP A 110 -14.07 -10.68 -3.04
N GLN A 111 -15.07 -10.19 -2.30
CA GLN A 111 -15.89 -9.06 -2.71
C GLN A 111 -15.09 -7.74 -2.76
N GLU A 112 -14.25 -7.48 -1.76
CA GLU A 112 -13.37 -6.29 -1.76
C GLU A 112 -12.37 -6.35 -2.91
N VAL A 113 -11.81 -7.52 -3.17
CA VAL A 113 -10.90 -7.73 -4.31
C VAL A 113 -11.60 -7.50 -5.63
N ALA A 114 -12.82 -8.04 -5.83
CA ALA A 114 -13.60 -7.81 -7.04
C ALA A 114 -13.92 -6.32 -7.24
N GLN A 115 -14.34 -5.60 -6.19
CA GLN A 115 -14.58 -4.17 -6.24
C GLN A 115 -13.32 -3.36 -6.59
N ALA A 116 -12.15 -3.77 -6.07
CA ALA A 116 -10.88 -3.13 -6.41
C ALA A 116 -10.54 -3.33 -7.90
N VAL A 117 -10.69 -4.54 -8.42
CA VAL A 117 -10.44 -4.84 -9.85
C VAL A 117 -11.40 -4.06 -10.74
N GLU A 118 -12.68 -3.98 -10.41
CA GLU A 118 -13.68 -3.14 -11.11
C GLU A 118 -13.33 -1.64 -11.07
N ALA A 119 -12.60 -1.20 -10.03
CA ALA A 119 -12.07 0.15 -9.92
C ALA A 119 -10.80 0.40 -10.74
N GLY A 120 -10.32 -0.60 -11.51
CA GLY A 120 -9.09 -0.51 -12.29
C GLY A 120 -7.81 -0.79 -11.49
N ILE A 121 -7.92 -1.27 -10.24
CA ILE A 121 -6.78 -1.62 -9.41
C ILE A 121 -6.24 -2.99 -9.82
N GLN A 122 -4.96 -3.06 -10.13
CA GLN A 122 -4.32 -4.29 -10.58
C GLN A 122 -3.99 -5.22 -9.40
N PRO A 123 -4.32 -6.51 -9.48
CA PRO A 123 -3.94 -7.46 -8.45
C PRO A 123 -2.44 -7.78 -8.53
N MET A 124 -1.82 -7.96 -7.36
CA MET A 124 -0.46 -8.46 -7.25
C MET A 124 -0.32 -9.47 -6.11
N ALA A 125 0.57 -10.44 -6.27
CA ALA A 125 0.83 -11.47 -5.27
C ALA A 125 2.30 -11.83 -5.19
N TRP A 126 2.73 -12.28 -4.00
CA TRP A 126 4.06 -12.85 -3.81
C TRP A 126 4.04 -14.35 -4.16
N PRO A 127 4.98 -14.84 -4.95
CA PRO A 127 4.99 -16.25 -5.34
C PRO A 127 5.41 -17.16 -4.17
N GLY A 128 4.64 -18.22 -3.95
CA GLY A 128 5.01 -19.36 -3.11
C GLY A 128 4.62 -19.26 -1.63
N THR A 129 4.60 -18.06 -1.01
CA THR A 129 4.26 -17.91 0.41
C THR A 129 3.32 -16.73 0.66
N ILE A 130 2.56 -16.81 1.75
CA ILE A 130 1.75 -15.68 2.24
C ILE A 130 2.64 -14.79 3.10
N LEU A 131 2.78 -13.53 2.69
CA LEU A 131 3.52 -12.54 3.46
C LEU A 131 2.66 -11.96 4.59
N ARG A 132 3.27 -11.70 5.74
CA ARG A 132 2.65 -10.87 6.78
C ARG A 132 2.45 -9.45 6.27
N ILE A 133 1.50 -8.71 6.84
CA ILE A 133 1.15 -7.33 6.42
C ILE A 133 2.37 -6.42 6.34
N GLU A 134 3.25 -6.44 7.34
CA GLU A 134 4.45 -5.61 7.37
C GLU A 134 5.43 -5.98 6.24
N THR A 135 5.61 -7.27 6.03
CA THR A 135 6.50 -7.79 4.97
C THR A 135 5.93 -7.47 3.59
N ALA A 136 4.64 -7.69 3.38
CA ALA A 136 3.95 -7.35 2.14
C ALA A 136 4.08 -5.86 1.83
N ALA A 137 3.82 -4.99 2.81
CA ALA A 137 3.92 -3.55 2.66
C ALA A 137 5.33 -3.11 2.23
N ILE A 138 6.38 -3.62 2.87
CA ILE A 138 7.77 -3.27 2.55
C ILE A 138 8.16 -3.82 1.18
N VAL A 139 7.92 -5.11 0.91
CA VAL A 139 8.33 -5.78 -0.32
C VAL A 139 7.66 -5.14 -1.53
N PHE A 140 6.33 -5.02 -1.52
CA PHE A 140 5.61 -4.48 -2.67
C PHE A 140 5.87 -2.99 -2.88
N SER A 141 6.00 -2.19 -1.80
CA SER A 141 6.41 -0.79 -1.93
C SER A 141 7.78 -0.65 -2.58
N THR A 142 8.75 -1.46 -2.15
CA THR A 142 10.10 -1.44 -2.73
C THR A 142 10.06 -1.82 -4.22
N LEU A 143 9.30 -2.85 -4.58
CA LEU A 143 9.17 -3.28 -5.99
C LEU A 143 8.55 -2.18 -6.86
N LEU A 144 7.49 -1.53 -6.41
CA LEU A 144 6.81 -0.47 -7.15
C LEU A 144 7.68 0.79 -7.26
N LEU A 145 8.32 1.21 -6.17
CA LEU A 145 9.19 2.39 -6.16
C LEU A 145 10.46 2.19 -7.01
N SER A 146 11.01 0.96 -7.07
CA SER A 146 12.15 0.65 -7.91
C SER A 146 11.85 0.72 -9.42
N ARG A 147 10.57 0.73 -9.80
CA ARG A 147 10.10 0.86 -11.19
C ARG A 147 9.57 2.26 -11.51
N ARG A 148 9.57 3.17 -10.56
CA ARG A 148 9.21 4.56 -10.78
C ARG A 148 10.35 5.25 -11.51
N HIS A 149 10.10 5.75 -12.74
CA HIS A 149 11.04 6.65 -13.41
C HIS A 149 10.99 8.00 -12.71
N GLU A 150 12.13 8.43 -12.19
CA GLU A 150 12.37 9.83 -11.88
C GLU A 150 12.42 10.60 -13.22
N SER A 151 11.46 11.49 -13.40
CA SER A 151 11.43 12.42 -14.55
C SER A 151 12.25 13.64 -14.23
#